data_43fc09e4c5c609dfe6be623c2ef7b220
#
_entry.id   43fc09e4c5c609dfe6be623c2ef7b220
#
_cell.length_a   1.000
_cell.length_b   1.000
_cell.length_c   1.000
_cell.angle_alpha   90.00
_cell.angle_beta   90.00
_cell.angle_gamma   90.00
#
_symmetry.space_group_name_H-M   'P 1'
#
loop_
_entity.id
_entity.type
_entity.pdbx_description
1 polymer ?
#
loop_
_entity_poly.entity_id
_entity_poly.type
_entity_poly.pdbx_seq_one_letter_code
_entity_poly.pdbx_strand_id
1 'polypeptide(L)'
;MLKPTDDEKRALRARCSRWLSFDRPRSAADWVAAMAASPHLELGLDAYSAGPAIERLEQTVADLLGKEAALWFPKGIVAQQAALLIHAAVRDSKVVALHPKSHLALDEADALDRLAGLTMARAGKDHRHFGVEDLTKLAEPLAAVTLELPLRRSGYQALAWDDAAAIAGWARENQVPFHLDGARLWEVQPWYGRPLAEIAGLADSVYVSLYKGLGGIAGCVLAGSASLVAAAKPWRVRYGGDLPLAFPMIVTALDGLATTLPRMADYHRHAVALAEAICQTPGPMVFPSPPHCNSFQVHFTASAAAMEQAAKNHDERSIAEQLDELGRFLAQEQAASVRE
;
A
#
# COMPACT_ATOMS: atom_id res chain seq x y z
N MET A 1 2.75 27.94 18.21
CA MET A 1 2.05 28.26 16.96
C MET A 1 0.85 27.34 16.79
N LEU A 2 -0.29 27.86 16.30
CA LEU A 2 -1.46 27.04 16.00
C LEU A 2 -1.15 26.16 14.78
N LYS A 3 -1.52 24.88 14.83
CA LYS A 3 -1.42 24.00 13.65
C LYS A 3 -2.27 24.55 12.50
N PRO A 4 -1.79 24.49 11.24
CA PRO A 4 -2.57 24.98 10.11
C PRO A 4 -3.88 24.18 10.01
N THR A 5 -4.95 24.89 9.72
CA THR A 5 -6.28 24.29 9.48
C THR A 5 -6.25 23.45 8.21
N ASP A 6 -7.21 22.55 8.05
CA ASP A 6 -7.31 21.73 6.83
C ASP A 6 -7.61 22.58 5.59
N ASP A 7 -8.25 23.74 5.75
CA ASP A 7 -8.49 24.69 4.67
C ASP A 7 -7.20 25.39 4.24
N GLU A 8 -6.35 25.81 5.19
CA GLU A 8 -5.03 26.36 4.89
C GLU A 8 -4.13 25.36 4.17
N LYS A 9 -4.15 24.08 4.61
CA LYS A 9 -3.42 23.01 3.92
C LYS A 9 -3.95 22.76 2.51
N ARG A 10 -5.27 22.81 2.30
CA ARG A 10 -5.87 22.70 0.97
C ARG A 10 -5.48 23.87 0.06
N ALA A 11 -5.54 25.09 0.57
CA ALA A 11 -5.15 26.29 -0.18
C ALA A 11 -3.66 26.26 -0.56
N LEU A 12 -2.79 25.81 0.35
CA LEU A 12 -1.37 25.63 0.06
C LEU A 12 -1.15 24.57 -1.03
N ARG A 13 -1.77 23.40 -0.88
CA ARG A 13 -1.70 22.34 -1.89
C ARG A 13 -2.17 22.77 -3.27
N ALA A 14 -3.24 23.56 -3.35
CA ALA A 14 -3.77 24.06 -4.62
C ALA A 14 -2.76 24.97 -5.38
N ARG A 15 -1.80 25.58 -4.68
CA ARG A 15 -0.75 26.43 -5.24
C ARG A 15 0.48 25.65 -5.69
N CYS A 16 0.62 24.37 -5.29
CA CYS A 16 1.77 23.56 -5.65
C CYS A 16 1.67 23.13 -7.12
N SER A 17 2.71 23.42 -7.90
CA SER A 17 2.85 22.96 -9.28
C SER A 17 3.55 21.59 -9.37
N ARG A 18 4.31 21.21 -8.33
CA ARG A 18 5.06 19.94 -8.22
C ARG A 18 4.65 19.19 -6.97
N TRP A 19 4.53 17.88 -7.09
CA TRP A 19 4.05 17.01 -6.03
C TRP A 19 5.06 15.89 -5.77
N LEU A 20 5.57 15.81 -4.55
CA LEU A 20 6.45 14.74 -4.10
C LEU A 20 5.66 13.56 -3.48
N SER A 21 4.42 13.81 -3.09
CA SER A 21 3.57 12.83 -2.44
C SER A 21 2.26 12.74 -3.19
N PHE A 22 2.01 11.62 -3.82
CA PHE A 22 0.87 11.37 -4.71
C PHE A 22 0.86 12.24 -5.98
N ASP A 23 -0.04 11.95 -6.89
CA ASP A 23 -0.33 12.82 -8.02
C ASP A 23 -1.07 14.09 -7.57
N ARG A 24 -1.01 15.14 -8.42
CA ARG A 24 -1.85 16.31 -8.23
C ARG A 24 -3.31 15.87 -8.08
N PRO A 25 -4.03 16.34 -7.04
CA PRO A 25 -5.42 15.99 -6.87
C PRO A 25 -6.24 16.32 -8.11
N ARG A 26 -6.90 15.34 -8.66
CA ARG A 26 -7.82 15.53 -9.77
C ARG A 26 -9.11 16.13 -9.25
N SER A 27 -9.68 17.09 -9.97
CA SER A 27 -11.04 17.58 -9.72
C SER A 27 -12.06 16.51 -10.14
N ALA A 28 -13.30 16.66 -9.71
CA ALA A 28 -14.38 15.80 -10.18
C ALA A 28 -14.53 15.84 -11.72
N ALA A 29 -14.34 17.03 -12.32
CA ALA A 29 -14.36 17.20 -13.78
C ALA A 29 -13.21 16.44 -14.46
N ASP A 30 -11.99 16.47 -13.89
CA ASP A 30 -10.85 15.73 -14.43
C ASP A 30 -11.11 14.21 -14.38
N TRP A 31 -11.74 13.72 -13.31
CA TRP A 31 -12.12 12.30 -13.20
C TRP A 31 -13.16 11.90 -14.25
N VAL A 32 -14.20 12.73 -14.44
CA VAL A 32 -15.22 12.47 -15.46
C VAL A 32 -14.61 12.50 -16.85
N ALA A 33 -13.76 13.47 -17.15
CA ALA A 33 -13.08 13.57 -18.45
C ALA A 33 -12.16 12.36 -18.70
N ALA A 34 -11.38 11.95 -17.69
CA ALA A 34 -10.51 10.79 -17.83
C ALA A 34 -11.31 9.50 -18.09
N MET A 35 -12.38 9.28 -17.35
CA MET A 35 -13.27 8.13 -17.57
C MET A 35 -13.90 8.17 -18.97
N ALA A 36 -14.38 9.34 -19.41
CA ALA A 36 -15.02 9.49 -20.74
C ALA A 36 -14.04 9.19 -21.89
N ALA A 37 -12.73 9.39 -21.66
CA ALA A 37 -11.69 9.06 -22.64
C ALA A 37 -11.19 7.62 -22.55
N SER A 38 -11.62 6.84 -21.57
CA SER A 38 -11.12 5.48 -21.37
C SER A 38 -11.72 4.51 -22.40
N PRO A 39 -10.88 3.68 -23.08
CA PRO A 39 -11.37 2.63 -23.97
C PRO A 39 -12.12 1.54 -23.22
N HIS A 40 -11.95 1.42 -21.90
CA HIS A 40 -12.60 0.40 -21.09
C HIS A 40 -14.08 0.67 -20.82
N LEU A 41 -14.60 1.87 -21.15
CA LEU A 41 -16.04 2.14 -21.12
C LEU A 41 -16.85 1.26 -22.07
N GLU A 42 -16.24 0.83 -23.17
CA GLU A 42 -16.89 -0.06 -24.14
C GLU A 42 -17.19 -1.46 -23.59
N LEU A 43 -16.58 -1.84 -22.46
CA LEU A 43 -16.87 -3.11 -21.78
C LEU A 43 -18.26 -3.14 -21.15
N GLY A 44 -18.94 -2.00 -21.07
CA GLY A 44 -20.31 -1.88 -20.54
C GLY A 44 -20.37 -1.75 -19.02
N LEU A 45 -21.60 -1.75 -18.53
CA LEU A 45 -21.88 -1.60 -17.09
C LEU A 45 -21.82 -2.95 -16.38
N ASP A 46 -21.41 -2.92 -15.13
CA ASP A 46 -21.60 -4.01 -14.19
C ASP A 46 -22.96 -3.88 -13.47
N ALA A 47 -23.40 -4.98 -12.89
CA ALA A 47 -24.56 -5.01 -12.00
C ALA A 47 -24.24 -5.93 -10.82
N TYR A 48 -24.31 -5.39 -9.61
CA TYR A 48 -24.00 -6.12 -8.38
C TYR A 48 -22.69 -6.91 -8.47
N SER A 49 -21.64 -6.20 -8.88
CA SER A 49 -20.29 -6.75 -9.05
C SER A 49 -20.19 -7.95 -10.02
N ALA A 50 -21.04 -7.98 -11.04
CA ALA A 50 -20.98 -8.91 -12.14
C ALA A 50 -21.05 -8.16 -13.48
N GLY A 51 -20.26 -8.59 -14.48
CA GLY A 51 -20.26 -8.00 -15.82
C GLY A 51 -18.87 -7.96 -16.47
N PRO A 52 -18.80 -7.69 -17.79
CA PRO A 52 -17.58 -7.87 -18.56
C PRO A 52 -16.38 -7.04 -18.07
N ALA A 53 -16.62 -5.83 -17.61
CA ALA A 53 -15.55 -4.96 -17.10
C ALA A 53 -14.90 -5.50 -15.81
N ILE A 54 -15.71 -5.95 -14.87
CA ILE A 54 -15.23 -6.57 -13.61
C ILE A 54 -14.50 -7.88 -13.91
N GLU A 55 -15.09 -8.74 -14.73
CA GLU A 55 -14.48 -10.02 -15.13
C GLU A 55 -13.12 -9.79 -15.82
N ARG A 56 -13.03 -8.79 -16.69
CA ARG A 56 -11.76 -8.39 -17.30
C ARG A 56 -10.73 -7.96 -16.26
N LEU A 57 -11.13 -7.14 -15.29
CA LEU A 57 -10.24 -6.68 -14.22
C LEU A 57 -9.75 -7.84 -13.36
N GLU A 58 -10.67 -8.71 -12.92
CA GLU A 58 -10.36 -9.87 -12.07
C GLU A 58 -9.41 -10.82 -12.81
N GLN A 59 -9.68 -11.13 -14.08
CA GLN A 59 -8.82 -11.98 -14.91
C GLN A 59 -7.44 -11.34 -15.10
N THR A 60 -7.39 -10.04 -15.45
CA THR A 60 -6.10 -9.34 -15.63
C THR A 60 -5.23 -9.39 -14.38
N VAL A 61 -5.81 -9.19 -13.20
CA VAL A 61 -5.07 -9.25 -11.94
C VAL A 61 -4.68 -10.68 -11.58
N ALA A 62 -5.55 -11.67 -11.82
CA ALA A 62 -5.22 -13.08 -11.62
C ALA A 62 -4.02 -13.50 -12.47
N ASP A 63 -4.01 -13.13 -13.75
CA ASP A 63 -2.92 -13.45 -14.70
C ASP A 63 -1.60 -12.78 -14.25
N LEU A 64 -1.63 -11.48 -13.89
CA LEU A 64 -0.46 -10.75 -13.41
C LEU A 64 0.16 -11.36 -12.15
N LEU A 65 -0.68 -11.84 -11.24
CA LEU A 65 -0.26 -12.44 -9.98
C LEU A 65 -0.02 -13.95 -10.07
N GLY A 66 -0.27 -14.58 -11.22
CA GLY A 66 -0.16 -16.03 -11.41
C GLY A 66 -1.06 -16.82 -10.47
N LYS A 67 -2.26 -16.31 -10.16
CA LYS A 67 -3.25 -16.95 -9.31
C LYS A 67 -4.38 -17.56 -10.15
N GLU A 68 -5.02 -18.63 -9.62
CA GLU A 68 -6.12 -19.29 -10.30
C GLU A 68 -7.33 -18.40 -10.51
N ALA A 69 -7.59 -17.48 -9.56
CA ALA A 69 -8.73 -16.58 -9.61
C ALA A 69 -8.47 -15.31 -8.79
N ALA A 70 -9.28 -14.29 -9.07
CA ALA A 70 -9.29 -13.05 -8.33
C ALA A 70 -10.71 -12.53 -8.15
N LEU A 71 -10.94 -11.72 -7.13
CA LEU A 71 -12.23 -11.11 -6.80
C LEU A 71 -12.05 -9.64 -6.45
N TRP A 72 -12.76 -8.78 -7.13
CA TRP A 72 -12.78 -7.36 -6.83
C TRP A 72 -13.59 -7.04 -5.57
N PHE A 73 -13.12 -6.05 -4.81
CA PHE A 73 -13.79 -5.47 -3.65
C PHE A 73 -13.70 -3.94 -3.68
N PRO A 74 -14.71 -3.22 -3.18
CA PRO A 74 -14.69 -1.76 -3.16
C PRO A 74 -13.67 -1.19 -2.17
N LYS A 75 -13.28 -1.96 -1.13
CA LYS A 75 -12.40 -1.51 -0.05
C LYS A 75 -11.49 -2.64 0.45
N GLY A 76 -10.22 -2.32 0.71
CA GLY A 76 -9.20 -3.28 1.16
C GLY A 76 -9.54 -3.98 2.45
N ILE A 77 -10.10 -3.26 3.43
CA ILE A 77 -10.52 -3.86 4.71
C ILE A 77 -11.49 -5.03 4.49
N VAL A 78 -12.43 -4.92 3.56
CA VAL A 78 -13.40 -6.00 3.27
C VAL A 78 -12.69 -7.22 2.67
N ALA A 79 -11.77 -6.99 1.72
CA ALA A 79 -11.02 -8.06 1.06
C ALA A 79 -10.12 -8.81 2.06
N GLN A 80 -9.42 -8.08 2.91
CA GLN A 80 -8.51 -8.65 3.90
C GLN A 80 -9.27 -9.41 4.99
N GLN A 81 -10.38 -8.84 5.52
CA GLN A 81 -11.24 -9.54 6.48
C GLN A 81 -11.81 -10.83 5.88
N ALA A 82 -12.26 -10.80 4.62
CA ALA A 82 -12.76 -11.99 3.94
C ALA A 82 -11.69 -13.09 3.84
N ALA A 83 -10.48 -12.75 3.42
CA ALA A 83 -9.38 -13.70 3.32
C ALA A 83 -9.05 -14.34 4.68
N LEU A 84 -8.88 -13.51 5.70
CA LEU A 84 -8.50 -13.98 7.04
C LEU A 84 -9.59 -14.82 7.71
N LEU A 85 -10.87 -14.48 7.52
CA LEU A 85 -11.98 -15.30 8.02
C LEU A 85 -12.07 -16.65 7.32
N ILE A 86 -11.76 -16.74 6.03
CA ILE A 86 -11.70 -18.01 5.30
C ILE A 86 -10.55 -18.86 5.83
N HIS A 87 -9.37 -18.28 6.02
CA HIS A 87 -8.23 -18.98 6.59
C HIS A 87 -8.50 -19.43 8.02
N ALA A 88 -9.14 -18.59 8.83
CA ALA A 88 -9.53 -18.94 10.20
C ALA A 88 -10.48 -20.13 10.26
N ALA A 89 -11.47 -20.19 9.35
CA ALA A 89 -12.40 -21.30 9.25
C ALA A 89 -11.72 -22.62 8.85
N VAL A 90 -10.73 -22.55 7.93
CA VAL A 90 -9.96 -23.72 7.49
C VAL A 90 -9.08 -24.27 8.62
N ARG A 91 -8.52 -23.38 9.44
CA ARG A 91 -7.59 -23.74 10.53
C ARG A 91 -8.26 -24.00 11.87
N ASP A 92 -9.55 -23.73 11.99
CA ASP A 92 -10.28 -23.71 13.27
C ASP A 92 -9.53 -22.89 14.35
N SER A 93 -9.02 -21.74 13.95
CA SER A 93 -8.27 -20.83 14.80
C SER A 93 -8.65 -19.38 14.49
N LYS A 94 -8.54 -18.51 15.48
CA LYS A 94 -8.83 -17.08 15.36
C LYS A 94 -7.59 -16.20 15.46
N VAL A 95 -6.41 -16.79 15.57
CA VAL A 95 -5.17 -16.05 15.83
C VAL A 95 -4.43 -15.80 14.52
N VAL A 96 -4.22 -14.54 14.19
CA VAL A 96 -3.48 -14.11 13.00
C VAL A 96 -2.13 -13.52 13.42
N ALA A 97 -1.04 -14.10 12.92
CA ALA A 97 0.28 -13.55 13.12
C ALA A 97 0.52 -12.41 12.12
N LEU A 98 0.84 -11.22 12.64
CA LEU A 98 1.13 -10.06 11.82
C LEU A 98 2.01 -9.05 12.57
N HIS A 99 2.65 -8.14 11.80
CA HIS A 99 3.49 -7.12 12.39
C HIS A 99 2.64 -6.08 13.15
N PRO A 100 3.05 -5.67 14.39
CA PRO A 100 2.29 -4.72 15.21
C PRO A 100 2.16 -3.32 14.59
N LYS A 101 2.97 -2.99 13.56
CA LYS A 101 2.87 -1.76 12.77
C LYS A 101 2.20 -1.96 11.41
N SER A 102 1.62 -3.12 11.14
CA SER A 102 0.88 -3.35 9.90
C SER A 102 -0.39 -2.50 9.82
N HIS A 103 -0.90 -2.31 8.62
CA HIS A 103 -2.15 -1.59 8.36
C HIS A 103 -3.32 -2.26 9.09
N LEU A 104 -3.40 -3.58 9.05
CA LEU A 104 -4.41 -4.37 9.76
C LEU A 104 -4.40 -4.12 11.28
N ALA A 105 -3.22 -3.89 11.86
CA ALA A 105 -3.09 -3.66 13.30
C ALA A 105 -3.46 -2.24 13.72
N LEU A 106 -3.23 -1.22 12.88
CA LEU A 106 -3.24 0.17 13.33
C LEU A 106 -4.16 1.11 12.55
N ASP A 107 -4.56 0.74 11.33
CA ASP A 107 -5.21 1.70 10.41
C ASP A 107 -6.65 1.33 10.06
N GLU A 108 -7.21 0.27 10.67
CA GLU A 108 -8.52 -0.27 10.35
C GLU A 108 -9.53 -0.17 11.51
N ALA A 109 -9.29 0.71 12.47
CA ALA A 109 -10.19 0.94 13.62
C ALA A 109 -10.61 -0.37 14.32
N ASP A 110 -9.61 -1.21 14.62
CA ASP A 110 -9.78 -2.53 15.29
C ASP A 110 -10.70 -3.52 14.54
N ALA A 111 -10.82 -3.38 13.20
CA ALA A 111 -11.72 -4.22 12.42
C ALA A 111 -11.39 -5.71 12.50
N LEU A 112 -10.11 -6.06 12.66
CA LEU A 112 -9.68 -7.45 12.83
C LEU A 112 -10.39 -8.11 14.02
N ASP A 113 -10.47 -7.42 15.16
CA ASP A 113 -11.17 -7.88 16.36
C ASP A 113 -12.68 -7.59 16.27
N ARG A 114 -13.07 -6.33 16.02
CA ARG A 114 -14.45 -5.87 16.13
C ARG A 114 -15.39 -6.44 15.09
N LEU A 115 -14.91 -6.65 13.86
CA LEU A 115 -15.75 -7.18 12.76
C LEU A 115 -15.51 -8.66 12.52
N ALA A 116 -14.24 -9.09 12.51
CA ALA A 116 -13.90 -10.48 12.20
C ALA A 116 -13.82 -11.37 13.43
N GLY A 117 -13.73 -10.82 14.64
CA GLY A 117 -13.53 -11.58 15.88
C GLY A 117 -12.22 -12.37 15.87
N LEU A 118 -11.21 -11.85 15.15
CA LEU A 118 -9.88 -12.44 15.06
C LEU A 118 -8.92 -11.75 16.04
N THR A 119 -7.98 -12.48 16.56
CA THR A 119 -6.99 -11.98 17.51
C THR A 119 -5.63 -11.85 16.85
N MET A 120 -4.92 -10.77 17.14
CA MET A 120 -3.57 -10.54 16.63
C MET A 120 -2.52 -11.22 17.51
N ALA A 121 -1.72 -12.12 16.94
CA ALA A 121 -0.44 -12.53 17.49
C ALA A 121 0.66 -11.62 16.91
N ARG A 122 1.40 -10.94 17.78
CA ARG A 122 2.42 -9.98 17.37
C ARG A 122 3.67 -10.71 16.90
N ALA A 123 3.99 -10.59 15.61
CA ALA A 123 5.23 -11.06 15.02
C ALA A 123 6.09 -9.85 14.59
N GLY A 124 7.36 -9.84 14.98
CA GLY A 124 8.25 -8.71 14.76
C GLY A 124 8.14 -7.61 15.82
N LYS A 125 9.01 -6.61 15.70
CA LYS A 125 9.14 -5.56 16.71
C LYS A 125 9.65 -4.25 16.09
N ASP A 126 9.13 -3.12 16.55
CA ASP A 126 9.55 -1.78 16.19
C ASP A 126 9.48 -1.52 14.66
N HIS A 127 10.63 -1.29 14.02
CA HIS A 127 10.75 -1.10 12.56
C HIS A 127 11.34 -2.32 11.84
N ARG A 128 11.56 -3.42 12.54
CA ARG A 128 12.09 -4.66 11.99
C ARG A 128 10.96 -5.61 11.61
N HIS A 129 10.92 -6.03 10.37
CA HIS A 129 10.04 -7.13 9.95
C HIS A 129 10.26 -8.36 10.85
N PHE A 130 9.25 -9.22 10.91
CA PHE A 130 9.40 -10.52 11.56
C PHE A 130 10.10 -11.51 10.62
N GLY A 131 10.75 -12.49 11.23
CA GLY A 131 11.31 -13.66 10.57
C GLY A 131 10.70 -14.94 11.09
N VAL A 132 11.22 -16.08 10.64
CA VAL A 132 10.79 -17.41 11.10
C VAL A 132 10.98 -17.57 12.60
N GLU A 133 12.04 -17.00 13.17
CA GLU A 133 12.34 -17.04 14.59
C GLU A 133 11.30 -16.31 15.46
N ASP A 134 10.59 -15.33 14.91
CA ASP A 134 9.49 -14.66 15.61
C ASP A 134 8.22 -15.53 15.57
N LEU A 135 7.95 -16.20 14.45
CA LEU A 135 6.80 -17.08 14.27
C LEU A 135 6.90 -18.32 15.16
N THR A 136 8.08 -18.92 15.27
CA THR A 136 8.32 -20.12 16.09
C THR A 136 8.15 -19.88 17.60
N LYS A 137 8.17 -18.62 18.05
CA LYS A 137 7.94 -18.26 19.46
C LYS A 137 6.45 -18.09 19.79
N LEU A 138 5.57 -18.08 18.79
CA LEU A 138 4.13 -17.97 19.02
C LEU A 138 3.59 -19.32 19.50
N ALA A 139 2.91 -19.30 20.65
CA ALA A 139 2.43 -20.51 21.31
C ALA A 139 1.06 -20.97 20.79
N GLU A 140 0.27 -20.07 20.22
CA GLU A 140 -1.11 -20.34 19.81
C GLU A 140 -1.17 -20.88 18.39
N PRO A 141 -2.10 -21.81 18.09
CA PRO A 141 -2.35 -22.23 16.73
C PRO A 141 -2.76 -21.03 15.85
N LEU A 142 -2.11 -20.87 14.71
CA LEU A 142 -2.36 -19.73 13.83
C LEU A 142 -3.44 -20.04 12.79
N ALA A 143 -4.35 -19.09 12.60
CA ALA A 143 -5.30 -19.03 11.48
C ALA A 143 -4.58 -18.67 10.19
N ALA A 144 -3.66 -17.71 10.27
CA ALA A 144 -2.84 -17.25 9.14
C ALA A 144 -1.60 -16.51 9.63
N VAL A 145 -0.59 -16.44 8.77
CA VAL A 145 0.49 -15.43 8.84
C VAL A 145 0.19 -14.36 7.80
N THR A 146 0.27 -13.09 8.18
CA THR A 146 0.09 -11.96 7.26
C THR A 146 1.35 -11.13 7.16
N LEU A 147 1.88 -10.98 5.96
CA LEU A 147 3.00 -10.11 5.64
C LEU A 147 2.52 -8.87 4.86
N GLU A 148 2.70 -7.68 5.42
CA GLU A 148 2.48 -6.42 4.68
C GLU A 148 3.73 -6.10 3.86
N LEU A 149 3.57 -5.93 2.55
CA LEU A 149 4.67 -5.74 1.64
C LEU A 149 4.41 -4.56 0.68
N PRO A 150 5.16 -3.45 0.81
CA PRO A 150 6.11 -3.11 1.88
C PRO A 150 5.41 -2.67 3.17
N LEU A 151 6.08 -2.79 4.31
CA LEU A 151 5.56 -2.36 5.61
C LEU A 151 5.56 -0.82 5.71
N ARG A 152 4.41 -0.23 5.45
CA ARG A 152 4.25 1.23 5.29
C ARG A 152 4.71 2.02 6.52
N ARG A 153 4.25 1.63 7.71
CA ARG A 153 4.56 2.34 8.97
C ARG A 153 5.99 2.17 9.46
N SER A 154 6.74 1.29 8.82
CA SER A 154 8.18 1.12 9.04
C SER A 154 9.01 1.65 7.86
N GLY A 155 8.58 2.75 7.25
CA GLY A 155 9.33 3.42 6.20
C GLY A 155 9.15 2.81 4.81
N TYR A 156 8.08 2.06 4.56
CA TYR A 156 7.89 1.33 3.31
C TYR A 156 8.98 0.27 3.05
N GLN A 157 9.50 -0.31 4.13
CA GLN A 157 10.46 -1.41 4.00
C GLN A 157 9.81 -2.64 3.37
N ALA A 158 10.50 -3.20 2.40
CA ALA A 158 10.26 -4.56 1.94
C ALA A 158 11.16 -5.53 2.71
N LEU A 159 10.64 -6.70 3.02
CA LEU A 159 11.43 -7.79 3.58
C LEU A 159 12.39 -8.31 2.50
N ALA A 160 13.59 -8.73 2.89
CA ALA A 160 14.50 -9.37 1.95
C ALA A 160 13.86 -10.62 1.32
N TRP A 161 14.18 -10.91 0.07
CA TRP A 161 13.56 -12.01 -0.65
C TRP A 161 13.71 -13.35 0.06
N ASP A 162 14.90 -13.66 0.53
CA ASP A 162 15.21 -14.95 1.18
C ASP A 162 14.45 -15.10 2.49
N ASP A 163 14.25 -14.00 3.24
CA ASP A 163 13.46 -14.00 4.47
C ASP A 163 11.97 -14.18 4.17
N ALA A 164 11.45 -13.53 3.12
CA ALA A 164 10.07 -13.72 2.68
C ALA A 164 9.82 -15.17 2.21
N ALA A 165 10.76 -15.74 1.47
CA ALA A 165 10.71 -17.13 1.04
C ALA A 165 10.81 -18.11 2.22
N ALA A 166 11.64 -17.79 3.23
CA ALA A 166 11.74 -18.60 4.46
C ALA A 166 10.42 -18.58 5.24
N ILE A 167 9.76 -17.44 5.36
CA ILE A 167 8.41 -17.35 6.00
C ILE A 167 7.40 -18.20 5.22
N ALA A 168 7.39 -18.11 3.88
CA ALA A 168 6.51 -18.91 3.04
C ALA A 168 6.79 -20.42 3.18
N GLY A 169 8.06 -20.81 3.27
CA GLY A 169 8.49 -22.18 3.55
C GLY A 169 7.97 -22.66 4.90
N TRP A 170 8.23 -21.91 5.94
CA TRP A 170 7.75 -22.20 7.30
C TRP A 170 6.23 -22.31 7.37
N ALA A 171 5.50 -21.41 6.74
CA ALA A 171 4.04 -21.43 6.71
C ALA A 171 3.53 -22.72 6.05
N ARG A 172 4.13 -23.15 4.94
CA ARG A 172 3.79 -24.40 4.23
C ARG A 172 4.09 -25.62 5.07
N GLU A 173 5.26 -25.70 5.70
CA GLU A 173 5.67 -26.83 6.56
C GLU A 173 4.76 -26.98 7.78
N ASN A 174 4.29 -25.87 8.34
CA ASN A 174 3.37 -25.85 9.47
C ASN A 174 1.88 -25.85 9.07
N GLN A 175 1.59 -25.93 7.76
CA GLN A 175 0.24 -25.90 7.20
C GLN A 175 -0.55 -24.64 7.64
N VAL A 176 0.12 -23.53 7.87
CA VAL A 176 -0.48 -22.23 8.21
C VAL A 176 -0.67 -21.41 6.92
N PRO A 177 -1.88 -20.98 6.59
CA PRO A 177 -2.11 -20.11 5.45
C PRO A 177 -1.25 -18.84 5.50
N PHE A 178 -0.64 -18.49 4.37
CA PHE A 178 0.12 -17.27 4.22
C PHE A 178 -0.64 -16.26 3.39
N HIS A 179 -0.98 -15.12 3.98
CA HIS A 179 -1.66 -14.00 3.35
C HIS A 179 -0.69 -12.86 3.11
N LEU A 180 -0.62 -12.36 1.87
CA LEU A 180 0.17 -11.20 1.49
C LEU A 180 -0.72 -9.95 1.43
N ASP A 181 -0.53 -9.03 2.36
CA ASP A 181 -1.03 -7.66 2.20
C ASP A 181 -0.12 -6.91 1.23
N GLY A 182 -0.43 -7.06 -0.03
CA GLY A 182 0.24 -6.43 -1.16
C GLY A 182 -0.36 -5.08 -1.55
N ALA A 183 -0.83 -4.29 -0.59
CA ALA A 183 -1.45 -2.99 -0.85
C ALA A 183 -0.62 -2.07 -1.76
N ARG A 184 0.70 -2.28 -1.82
CA ARG A 184 1.66 -1.59 -2.68
C ARG A 184 2.61 -2.57 -3.40
N LEU A 185 2.11 -3.73 -3.74
CA LEU A 185 2.89 -4.77 -4.41
C LEU A 185 3.41 -4.30 -5.77
N TRP A 186 2.61 -3.50 -6.48
CA TRP A 186 3.00 -2.91 -7.76
C TRP A 186 4.23 -2.01 -7.63
N GLU A 187 4.28 -1.22 -6.55
CA GLU A 187 5.34 -0.26 -6.27
C GLU A 187 6.63 -0.91 -5.77
N VAL A 188 6.54 -2.06 -5.07
CA VAL A 188 7.72 -2.75 -4.51
C VAL A 188 8.32 -3.77 -5.48
N GLN A 189 7.58 -4.21 -6.48
CA GLN A 189 8.02 -5.19 -7.47
C GLN A 189 9.35 -4.83 -8.13
N PRO A 190 9.60 -3.55 -8.56
CA PRO A 190 10.87 -3.19 -9.18
C PRO A 190 12.10 -3.39 -8.29
N TRP A 191 11.94 -3.20 -6.97
CA TRP A 191 13.04 -3.41 -6.01
C TRP A 191 13.44 -4.89 -5.92
N TYR A 192 12.48 -5.81 -5.96
CA TYR A 192 12.77 -7.25 -6.00
C TYR A 192 13.37 -7.69 -7.33
N GLY A 193 13.11 -6.99 -8.43
CA GLY A 193 13.52 -7.39 -9.77
C GLY A 193 12.95 -8.73 -10.21
N ARG A 194 11.79 -9.13 -9.65
CA ARG A 194 11.12 -10.41 -9.91
C ARG A 194 9.74 -10.20 -10.53
N PRO A 195 9.23 -11.17 -11.30
CA PRO A 195 7.84 -11.13 -11.78
C PRO A 195 6.85 -11.05 -10.61
N LEU A 196 5.75 -10.33 -10.80
CA LEU A 196 4.66 -10.25 -9.82
C LEU A 196 4.13 -11.64 -9.42
N ALA A 197 4.01 -12.54 -10.39
CA ALA A 197 3.57 -13.92 -10.16
C ALA A 197 4.52 -14.70 -9.22
N GLU A 198 5.82 -14.44 -9.28
CA GLU A 198 6.79 -15.08 -8.38
C GLU A 198 6.66 -14.55 -6.95
N ILE A 199 6.50 -13.24 -6.79
CA ILE A 199 6.31 -12.61 -5.47
C ILE A 199 4.97 -13.06 -4.87
N ALA A 200 3.89 -13.01 -5.64
CA ALA A 200 2.58 -13.47 -5.24
C ALA A 200 2.54 -14.99 -4.97
N GLY A 201 3.38 -15.76 -5.66
CA GLY A 201 3.53 -17.22 -5.51
C GLY A 201 3.98 -17.66 -4.12
N LEU A 202 4.58 -16.77 -3.33
CA LEU A 202 4.94 -17.05 -1.94
C LEU A 202 3.72 -17.30 -1.04
N ALA A 203 2.57 -16.67 -1.33
CA ALA A 203 1.40 -16.65 -0.45
C ALA A 203 0.21 -17.43 -1.03
N ASP A 204 -0.65 -17.96 -0.15
CA ASP A 204 -1.90 -18.62 -0.54
C ASP A 204 -2.96 -17.62 -1.03
N SER A 205 -2.98 -16.44 -0.43
CA SER A 205 -3.86 -15.34 -0.81
C SER A 205 -3.10 -14.01 -0.86
N VAL A 206 -3.46 -13.18 -1.83
CA VAL A 206 -2.82 -11.89 -2.07
C VAL A 206 -3.87 -10.80 -2.20
N TYR A 207 -3.77 -9.77 -1.40
CA TYR A 207 -4.51 -8.54 -1.55
C TYR A 207 -3.68 -7.50 -2.29
N VAL A 208 -4.26 -6.81 -3.28
CA VAL A 208 -3.64 -5.69 -4.00
C VAL A 208 -4.59 -4.51 -4.11
N SER A 209 -4.06 -3.30 -3.95
CA SER A 209 -4.83 -2.05 -4.10
C SER A 209 -4.80 -1.56 -5.55
N LEU A 210 -5.90 -0.96 -6.00
CA LEU A 210 -6.04 -0.40 -7.35
C LEU A 210 -5.99 1.14 -7.36
N TYR A 211 -6.11 1.79 -6.19
CA TYR A 211 -6.20 3.26 -6.07
C TYR A 211 -4.95 3.93 -5.48
N LYS A 212 -3.97 3.14 -5.02
CA LYS A 212 -2.69 3.67 -4.53
C LYS A 212 -1.76 3.96 -5.71
N GLY A 213 -0.74 3.18 -5.95
CA GLY A 213 0.21 3.40 -7.04
C GLY A 213 -0.39 3.36 -8.44
N LEU A 214 -1.47 2.63 -8.67
CA LEU A 214 -2.14 2.57 -9.97
C LEU A 214 -3.03 3.77 -10.27
N GLY A 215 -3.43 4.54 -9.25
CA GLY A 215 -4.19 5.77 -9.44
C GLY A 215 -5.66 5.61 -9.83
N GLY A 216 -6.27 4.44 -9.60
CA GLY A 216 -7.72 4.27 -9.73
C GLY A 216 -8.50 5.05 -8.66
N ILE A 217 -9.80 5.26 -8.86
CA ILE A 217 -10.65 5.99 -7.89
C ILE A 217 -10.72 5.24 -6.56
N ALA A 218 -10.98 3.93 -6.60
CA ALA A 218 -11.12 3.07 -5.44
C ALA A 218 -11.00 1.60 -5.88
N GLY A 219 -11.13 0.70 -4.89
CA GLY A 219 -11.17 -0.73 -5.16
C GLY A 219 -9.85 -1.44 -4.94
N CYS A 220 -9.96 -2.74 -4.83
CA CYS A 220 -8.86 -3.66 -4.63
C CYS A 220 -9.24 -5.04 -5.15
N VAL A 221 -8.27 -5.94 -5.17
CA VAL A 221 -8.50 -7.32 -5.58
C VAL A 221 -7.90 -8.26 -4.53
N LEU A 222 -8.62 -9.31 -4.21
CA LEU A 222 -8.15 -10.50 -3.50
C LEU A 222 -7.95 -11.61 -4.54
N ALA A 223 -6.74 -12.14 -4.61
CA ALA A 223 -6.38 -13.22 -5.52
C ALA A 223 -5.87 -14.45 -4.76
N GLY A 224 -6.13 -15.63 -5.30
CA GLY A 224 -5.74 -16.89 -4.69
C GLY A 224 -6.25 -18.10 -5.47
N SER A 225 -6.47 -19.22 -4.77
CA SER A 225 -7.11 -20.38 -5.38
C SER A 225 -8.57 -20.10 -5.78
N ALA A 226 -9.09 -20.83 -6.75
CA ALA A 226 -10.50 -20.72 -7.16
C ALA A 226 -11.46 -20.98 -5.99
N SER A 227 -11.11 -21.89 -5.07
CA SER A 227 -11.89 -22.19 -3.87
C SER A 227 -11.91 -21.04 -2.88
N LEU A 228 -10.78 -20.36 -2.65
CA LEU A 228 -10.70 -19.19 -1.79
C LEU A 228 -11.55 -18.05 -2.35
N VAL A 229 -11.44 -17.79 -3.64
CA VAL A 229 -12.21 -16.74 -4.33
C VAL A 229 -13.71 -17.03 -4.27
N ALA A 230 -14.11 -18.27 -4.49
CA ALA A 230 -15.52 -18.69 -4.35
C ALA A 230 -16.04 -18.47 -2.91
N ALA A 231 -15.24 -18.82 -1.90
CA ALA A 231 -15.57 -18.60 -0.49
C ALA A 231 -15.60 -17.11 -0.10
N ALA A 232 -14.87 -16.25 -0.83
CA ALA A 232 -14.82 -14.80 -0.56
C ALA A 232 -16.05 -14.03 -1.09
N LYS A 233 -16.73 -14.53 -2.12
CA LYS A 233 -17.93 -13.88 -2.69
C LYS A 233 -19.04 -13.61 -1.66
N PRO A 234 -19.47 -14.58 -0.81
CA PRO A 234 -20.45 -14.30 0.23
C PRO A 234 -19.98 -13.25 1.25
N TRP A 235 -18.68 -13.19 1.56
CA TRP A 235 -18.13 -12.19 2.46
C TRP A 235 -18.20 -10.78 1.87
N ARG A 236 -17.96 -10.62 0.55
CA ARG A 236 -18.18 -9.33 -0.13
C ARG A 236 -19.60 -8.82 0.08
N VAL A 237 -20.60 -9.69 -0.13
CA VAL A 237 -22.02 -9.34 0.08
C VAL A 237 -22.31 -8.98 1.54
N ARG A 238 -21.86 -9.82 2.51
CA ARG A 238 -22.10 -9.61 3.95
C ARG A 238 -21.55 -8.29 4.47
N TYR A 239 -20.41 -7.84 3.94
CA TYR A 239 -19.79 -6.57 4.29
C TYR A 239 -20.30 -5.37 3.45
N GLY A 240 -21.34 -5.56 2.65
CA GLY A 240 -21.91 -4.49 1.81
C GLY A 240 -21.02 -4.07 0.67
N GLY A 241 -20.12 -4.94 0.22
CA GLY A 241 -19.19 -4.68 -0.88
C GLY A 241 -19.73 -5.05 -2.26
N ASP A 242 -20.96 -5.49 -2.33
CA ASP A 242 -21.64 -5.84 -3.58
C ASP A 242 -22.42 -4.62 -4.11
N LEU A 243 -21.71 -3.77 -4.84
CA LEU A 243 -22.27 -2.49 -5.28
C LEU A 243 -23.20 -2.66 -6.47
N PRO A 244 -24.33 -1.91 -6.55
CA PRO A 244 -25.20 -1.91 -7.73
C PRO A 244 -24.47 -1.56 -9.03
N LEU A 245 -23.55 -0.58 -8.98
CA LEU A 245 -22.69 -0.16 -10.09
C LEU A 245 -21.30 0.21 -9.55
N ALA A 246 -20.27 -0.43 -10.06
CA ALA A 246 -18.87 -0.19 -9.70
C ALA A 246 -18.01 0.29 -10.88
N PHE A 247 -18.59 0.43 -12.08
CA PHE A 247 -17.85 0.72 -13.33
C PHE A 247 -16.84 1.88 -13.21
N PRO A 248 -17.07 3.00 -12.49
CA PRO A 248 -16.08 4.07 -12.41
C PRO A 248 -14.77 3.61 -11.75
N MET A 249 -14.88 2.74 -10.74
CA MET A 249 -13.73 2.15 -10.06
C MET A 249 -13.02 1.14 -10.94
N ILE A 250 -13.78 0.34 -11.69
CA ILE A 250 -13.26 -0.71 -12.57
C ILE A 250 -12.52 -0.11 -13.75
N VAL A 251 -13.15 0.85 -14.45
CA VAL A 251 -12.56 1.52 -15.63
C VAL A 251 -11.25 2.21 -15.25
N THR A 252 -11.25 2.99 -14.18
CA THR A 252 -10.02 3.70 -13.73
C THR A 252 -8.93 2.75 -13.23
N ALA A 253 -9.30 1.59 -12.69
CA ALA A 253 -8.33 0.56 -12.31
C ALA A 253 -7.70 -0.11 -13.55
N LEU A 254 -8.49 -0.45 -14.55
CA LEU A 254 -8.00 -0.99 -15.82
C LEU A 254 -7.07 0.00 -16.55
N ASP A 255 -7.42 1.29 -16.55
CA ASP A 255 -6.54 2.34 -17.08
C ASP A 255 -5.21 2.38 -16.32
N GLY A 256 -5.25 2.30 -14.99
CA GLY A 256 -4.06 2.24 -14.15
C GLY A 256 -3.16 1.03 -14.44
N LEU A 257 -3.76 -0.14 -14.62
CA LEU A 257 -3.04 -1.36 -15.03
C LEU A 257 -2.40 -1.22 -16.40
N ALA A 258 -3.09 -0.58 -17.35
CA ALA A 258 -2.59 -0.41 -18.71
C ALA A 258 -1.51 0.68 -18.86
N THR A 259 -1.63 1.77 -18.10
CA THR A 259 -0.79 2.98 -18.32
C THR A 259 0.21 3.26 -17.21
N THR A 260 -0.15 2.96 -15.96
CA THR A 260 0.66 3.27 -14.78
C THR A 260 1.56 2.09 -14.35
N LEU A 261 1.02 0.87 -14.36
CA LEU A 261 1.79 -0.32 -13.97
C LEU A 261 3.11 -0.48 -14.78
N PRO A 262 3.15 -0.30 -16.10
CA PRO A 262 4.40 -0.41 -16.87
C PRO A 262 5.47 0.61 -16.46
N ARG A 263 5.10 1.68 -15.78
CA ARG A 263 5.99 2.76 -15.34
C ARG A 263 6.53 2.60 -13.92
N MET A 264 6.19 1.53 -13.22
CA MET A 264 6.59 1.35 -11.80
C MET A 264 8.11 1.32 -11.62
N ALA A 265 8.84 0.73 -12.57
CA ALA A 265 10.31 0.75 -12.55
C ALA A 265 10.88 2.17 -12.69
N ASP A 266 10.25 3.02 -13.50
CA ASP A 266 10.64 4.42 -13.65
C ASP A 266 10.39 5.20 -12.37
N TYR A 267 9.25 5.01 -11.74
CA TYR A 267 8.93 5.65 -10.46
C TYR A 267 9.90 5.23 -9.36
N HIS A 268 10.27 3.95 -9.31
CA HIS A 268 11.27 3.48 -8.35
C HIS A 268 12.65 4.13 -8.61
N ARG A 269 13.12 4.16 -9.86
CA ARG A 269 14.40 4.84 -10.19
C ARG A 269 14.39 6.33 -9.81
N HIS A 270 13.28 7.03 -10.05
CA HIS A 270 13.14 8.43 -9.63
C HIS A 270 13.16 8.59 -8.11
N ALA A 271 12.52 7.68 -7.37
CA ALA A 271 12.55 7.70 -5.91
C ALA A 271 13.98 7.50 -5.37
N VAL A 272 14.75 6.57 -5.96
CA VAL A 272 16.17 6.36 -5.60
C VAL A 272 16.99 7.61 -5.86
N ALA A 273 16.90 8.19 -7.06
CA ALA A 273 17.63 9.40 -7.41
C ALA A 273 17.27 10.60 -6.50
N LEU A 274 15.98 10.75 -6.16
CA LEU A 274 15.53 11.78 -5.23
C LEU A 274 16.07 11.53 -3.81
N ALA A 275 16.05 10.31 -3.34
CA ALA A 275 16.59 9.92 -2.03
C ALA A 275 18.10 10.22 -1.94
N GLU A 276 18.85 9.90 -2.99
CA GLU A 276 20.28 10.21 -3.08
C GLU A 276 20.53 11.73 -3.02
N ALA A 277 19.76 12.52 -3.77
CA ALA A 277 19.87 13.98 -3.75
C ALA A 277 19.54 14.56 -2.36
N ILE A 278 18.52 14.03 -1.68
CA ILE A 278 18.17 14.43 -0.30
C ILE A 278 19.32 14.10 0.66
N CYS A 279 19.93 12.93 0.55
CA CYS A 279 21.05 12.51 1.42
C CYS A 279 22.32 13.34 1.24
N GLN A 280 22.46 14.06 0.11
CA GLN A 280 23.57 15.00 -0.11
C GLN A 280 23.34 16.34 0.63
N THR A 281 22.13 16.62 1.08
CA THR A 281 21.79 17.81 1.83
C THR A 281 22.05 17.58 3.31
N PRO A 282 22.76 18.47 4.02
CA PRO A 282 22.98 18.31 5.47
C PRO A 282 21.65 18.34 6.26
N GLY A 283 21.45 17.35 7.13
CA GLY A 283 20.35 17.30 8.09
C GLY A 283 19.27 16.25 7.81
N PRO A 284 18.67 16.14 6.61
CA PRO A 284 17.69 15.10 6.35
C PRO A 284 18.31 13.71 6.24
N MET A 285 17.56 12.70 6.72
CA MET A 285 17.90 11.28 6.55
C MET A 285 16.77 10.55 5.83
N VAL A 286 17.11 9.76 4.83
CA VAL A 286 16.16 8.92 4.09
C VAL A 286 16.10 7.53 4.70
N PHE A 287 14.89 6.97 4.81
CA PHE A 287 14.68 5.63 5.30
C PHE A 287 13.55 4.91 4.53
N PRO A 288 13.76 3.69 4.01
CA PRO A 288 15.05 3.01 3.89
C PRO A 288 15.95 3.70 2.86
N SER A 289 17.24 3.45 2.95
CA SER A 289 18.22 3.97 2.00
C SER A 289 19.06 2.82 1.45
N PRO A 290 18.97 2.50 0.13
CA PRO A 290 18.07 3.10 -0.86
C PRO A 290 16.59 2.79 -0.60
N PRO A 291 15.62 3.53 -1.19
CA PRO A 291 14.20 3.21 -1.13
C PRO A 291 13.86 1.84 -1.70
N HIS A 292 12.96 1.10 -1.03
CA HIS A 292 12.51 -0.22 -1.49
C HIS A 292 11.28 -0.16 -2.42
N CYS A 293 10.72 1.02 -2.62
CA CYS A 293 9.65 1.27 -3.59
C CYS A 293 9.67 2.76 -4.00
N ASN A 294 8.66 3.23 -4.69
CA ASN A 294 8.51 4.65 -5.04
C ASN A 294 8.12 5.56 -3.87
N SER A 295 8.15 5.05 -2.64
CA SER A 295 7.84 5.79 -1.41
C SER A 295 8.87 5.48 -0.34
N PHE A 296 9.25 6.50 0.42
CA PHE A 296 10.21 6.41 1.52
C PHE A 296 9.92 7.49 2.56
N GLN A 297 10.53 7.41 3.71
CA GLN A 297 10.44 8.43 4.76
C GLN A 297 11.68 9.33 4.73
N VAL A 298 11.45 10.62 4.99
CA VAL A 298 12.53 11.57 5.25
C VAL A 298 12.40 12.04 6.69
N HIS A 299 13.44 11.83 7.46
CA HIS A 299 13.53 12.24 8.85
C HIS A 299 14.36 13.51 8.94
N PHE A 300 13.80 14.52 9.60
CA PHE A 300 14.46 15.80 9.84
C PHE A 300 14.77 15.94 11.32
N THR A 301 15.87 16.59 11.64
CA THR A 301 16.23 16.96 13.02
C THR A 301 15.48 18.21 13.49
N ALA A 302 14.91 18.99 12.54
CA ALA A 302 14.12 20.17 12.83
C ALA A 302 12.74 19.81 13.40
N SER A 303 12.18 20.72 14.21
CA SER A 303 10.82 20.57 14.71
C SER A 303 9.77 20.64 13.59
N ALA A 304 8.63 19.97 13.80
CA ALA A 304 7.51 20.04 12.86
C ALA A 304 7.07 21.49 12.58
N ALA A 305 7.12 22.37 13.60
CA ALA A 305 6.76 23.78 13.43
C ALA A 305 7.74 24.53 12.52
N ALA A 306 9.05 24.26 12.63
CA ALA A 306 10.06 24.83 11.75
C ALA A 306 9.87 24.36 10.30
N MET A 307 9.55 23.07 10.10
CA MET A 307 9.27 22.50 8.79
C MET A 307 8.01 23.11 8.15
N GLU A 308 6.94 23.28 8.92
CA GLU A 308 5.70 23.92 8.45
C GLU A 308 5.94 25.40 8.08
N GLN A 309 6.77 26.12 8.83
CA GLN A 309 7.12 27.50 8.52
C GLN A 309 7.95 27.61 7.23
N ALA A 310 8.94 26.72 7.06
CA ALA A 310 9.73 26.65 5.84
C ALA A 310 8.84 26.38 4.62
N ALA A 311 7.91 25.41 4.72
CA ALA A 311 6.97 25.11 3.63
C ALA A 311 6.04 26.27 3.28
N LYS A 312 5.68 27.15 4.23
CA LYS A 312 4.85 28.35 3.95
C LYS A 312 5.58 29.43 3.16
N ASN A 313 6.89 29.48 3.24
CA ASN A 313 7.73 30.52 2.60
C ASN A 313 8.18 30.12 1.18
N HIS A 314 7.73 28.98 0.69
CA HIS A 314 8.21 28.42 -0.59
C HIS A 314 7.57 29.05 -1.82
N ASP A 315 8.42 29.37 -2.79
CA ASP A 315 8.08 29.68 -4.19
C ASP A 315 8.36 28.48 -5.12
N GLU A 316 8.10 28.63 -6.41
CA GLU A 316 8.14 27.56 -7.43
C GLU A 316 9.56 27.16 -7.89
N ARG A 317 10.58 27.20 -7.02
CA ARG A 317 11.94 26.79 -7.36
C ARG A 317 12.08 25.29 -7.61
N SER A 318 13.17 24.88 -8.21
CA SER A 318 13.46 23.46 -8.44
C SER A 318 13.55 22.69 -7.12
N ILE A 319 13.29 21.37 -7.15
CA ILE A 319 13.39 20.52 -5.95
C ILE A 319 14.78 20.60 -5.32
N ALA A 320 15.84 20.67 -6.15
CA ALA A 320 17.21 20.79 -5.67
C ALA A 320 17.45 22.12 -4.93
N GLU A 321 16.98 23.25 -5.48
CA GLU A 321 17.06 24.56 -4.84
C GLU A 321 16.24 24.62 -3.55
N GLN A 322 15.07 23.97 -3.52
CA GLN A 322 14.22 23.86 -2.34
C GLN A 322 14.87 23.06 -1.24
N LEU A 323 15.50 21.93 -1.58
CA LEU A 323 16.20 21.08 -0.62
C LEU A 323 17.46 21.79 -0.07
N ASP A 324 18.21 22.50 -0.91
CA ASP A 324 19.39 23.24 -0.49
C ASP A 324 19.03 24.42 0.45
N GLU A 325 17.93 25.13 0.19
CA GLU A 325 17.44 26.18 1.08
C GLU A 325 16.91 25.62 2.40
N LEU A 326 16.16 24.50 2.34
CA LEU A 326 15.70 23.81 3.51
C LEU A 326 16.88 23.34 4.37
N GLY A 327 17.93 22.77 3.75
CA GLY A 327 19.16 22.37 4.44
C GLY A 327 19.85 23.55 5.13
N ARG A 328 19.95 24.71 4.45
CA ARG A 328 20.52 25.93 5.04
C ARG A 328 19.68 26.46 6.20
N PHE A 329 18.36 26.47 6.07
CA PHE A 329 17.44 26.88 7.14
C PHE A 329 17.58 25.97 8.36
N LEU A 330 17.63 24.65 8.18
CA LEU A 330 17.77 23.68 9.27
C LEU A 330 19.12 23.80 9.98
N ALA A 331 20.19 24.08 9.25
CA ALA A 331 21.52 24.33 9.84
C ALA A 331 21.53 25.61 10.69
N GLN A 332 20.80 26.66 10.31
CA GLN A 332 20.64 27.88 11.09
C GLN A 332 19.87 27.65 12.39
N GLU A 333 18.75 26.91 12.34
CA GLU A 333 17.95 26.54 13.51
C GLU A 333 18.74 25.68 14.50
N GLN A 334 19.53 24.71 14.03
CA GLN A 334 20.43 23.95 14.89
C GLN A 334 21.48 24.83 15.56
N ALA A 335 22.08 25.76 14.85
CA ALA A 335 23.05 26.69 15.40
C ALA A 335 22.43 27.64 16.42
N ALA A 336 21.15 27.98 16.30
CA ALA A 336 20.41 28.79 17.26
C ALA A 336 20.07 27.99 18.54
N SER A 337 19.67 26.71 18.42
CA SER A 337 19.29 25.87 19.55
C SER A 337 20.47 25.40 20.40
N VAL A 338 21.71 25.51 19.91
CA VAL A 338 22.96 25.21 20.66
C VAL A 338 23.43 26.43 21.49
N ARG A 339 22.81 27.61 21.24
CA ARG A 339 23.17 28.85 21.96
C ARG A 339 22.21 29.23 23.10
N GLU A 340 21.11 28.49 23.24
CA GLU A 340 20.23 28.52 24.44
C GLU A 340 20.54 27.33 25.37
#